data_9cfcd8d9655172e96acf07aacea3b16d
#
_entry.id   9cfcd8d9655172e96acf07aacea3b16d
#
_cell.length_a   1.000
_cell.length_b   1.000
_cell.length_c   1.000
_cell.angle_alpha   90.00
_cell.angle_beta   90.00
_cell.angle_gamma   90.00
#
_symmetry.space_group_name_H-M   'P 1'
#
loop_
_entity.id
_entity.type
_entity.pdbx_description
1 polymer ?
#
loop_
_entity_poly.entity_id
_entity_poly.type
_entity_poly.pdbx_seq_one_letter_code
_entity_poly.pdbx_strand_id
1 'polypeptide(L)'
;MTEIITKANTNQYQTGAAAILLACILWGTTGTAASFTQAVSPLATGAFAMGVGGLLQALLAGKIIAYQRRQLWQFRSALLCSALALAVYPLAFYTSMQLAGVAVGTVVSIASAPFFTVLIERLFGKGLSISRRWWQSFATGALGIALLAGAKTPMHAQSGSDYLFGIALGLVAGLAYAIYSWVAKAMIVQGVKSQAAVGAIFALGALLLLPSLALTGENLFANPLNSSIALYMAVFPMCVGYLLFGYGLRHVEVHNANLLTLFEPVVASLLAVWIVGETISLLGWLGIALIGGCLVMQSQQKGAE
;
A
#
# COMPACT_ATOMS: atom_id res chain seq x y z
N MET A 1 -24.79 7.48 -28.36
CA MET A 1 -23.34 7.84 -28.20
C MET A 1 -22.95 7.99 -26.73
N THR A 2 -23.73 8.68 -25.92
CA THR A 2 -23.53 8.87 -24.46
C THR A 2 -23.49 7.53 -23.70
N GLU A 3 -24.38 6.60 -24.01
CA GLU A 3 -24.50 5.30 -23.36
C GLU A 3 -23.28 4.38 -23.63
N ILE A 4 -22.69 4.45 -24.82
CA ILE A 4 -21.49 3.70 -25.20
C ILE A 4 -20.27 4.27 -24.47
N ILE A 5 -20.16 5.59 -24.34
CA ILE A 5 -19.08 6.27 -23.62
C ILE A 5 -19.15 5.95 -22.13
N THR A 6 -20.34 5.99 -21.54
CA THR A 6 -20.56 5.65 -20.12
C THR A 6 -20.22 4.19 -19.83
N LYS A 7 -20.58 3.27 -20.74
CA LYS A 7 -20.27 1.84 -20.61
C LYS A 7 -18.76 1.55 -20.76
N ALA A 8 -18.08 2.27 -21.66
CA ALA A 8 -16.62 2.16 -21.83
C ALA A 8 -15.87 2.67 -20.60
N ASN A 9 -16.26 3.81 -20.02
CA ASN A 9 -15.67 4.35 -18.80
C ASN A 9 -15.91 3.43 -17.58
N THR A 10 -17.10 2.82 -17.51
CA THR A 10 -17.45 1.85 -16.48
C THR A 10 -16.55 0.61 -16.53
N ASN A 11 -16.31 0.07 -17.72
CA ASN A 11 -15.41 -1.09 -17.90
C ASN A 11 -13.97 -0.76 -17.51
N GLN A 12 -13.47 0.43 -17.85
CA GLN A 12 -12.12 0.85 -17.50
C GLN A 12 -11.93 0.97 -15.99
N TYR A 13 -12.88 1.58 -15.27
CA TYR A 13 -12.84 1.65 -13.81
C TYR A 13 -12.83 0.25 -13.18
N GLN A 14 -13.71 -0.66 -13.65
CA GLN A 14 -13.76 -2.03 -13.11
C GLN A 14 -12.44 -2.77 -13.31
N THR A 15 -11.84 -2.63 -14.48
CA THR A 15 -10.54 -3.23 -14.76
C THR A 15 -9.43 -2.65 -13.87
N GLY A 16 -9.45 -1.32 -13.66
CA GLY A 16 -8.53 -0.66 -12.74
C GLY A 16 -8.71 -1.10 -11.30
N ALA A 17 -9.95 -1.15 -10.82
CA ALA A 17 -10.28 -1.61 -9.47
C ALA A 17 -9.90 -3.08 -9.26
N ALA A 18 -10.17 -3.95 -10.24
CA ALA A 18 -9.76 -5.35 -10.19
C ALA A 18 -8.23 -5.51 -10.11
N ALA A 19 -7.47 -4.69 -10.84
CA ALA A 19 -6.01 -4.70 -10.76
C ALA A 19 -5.53 -4.29 -9.36
N ILE A 20 -6.15 -3.29 -8.72
CA ILE A 20 -5.83 -2.89 -7.34
C ILE A 20 -6.16 -4.01 -6.36
N LEU A 21 -7.32 -4.66 -6.49
CA LEU A 21 -7.70 -5.78 -5.61
C LEU A 21 -6.76 -6.99 -5.78
N LEU A 22 -6.29 -7.27 -7.01
CA LEU A 22 -5.25 -8.28 -7.24
C LEU A 22 -3.91 -7.90 -6.58
N ALA A 23 -3.54 -6.61 -6.62
CA ALA A 23 -2.38 -6.12 -5.88
C ALA A 23 -2.55 -6.36 -4.37
N CYS A 24 -3.74 -6.08 -3.80
CA CYS A 24 -4.04 -6.33 -2.39
C CYS A 24 -3.94 -7.82 -2.02
N ILE A 25 -4.34 -8.72 -2.91
CA ILE A 25 -4.17 -10.16 -2.70
C ILE A 25 -2.66 -10.49 -2.58
N LEU A 26 -1.84 -9.99 -3.49
CA LEU A 26 -0.39 -10.20 -3.43
C LEU A 26 0.23 -9.59 -2.16
N TRP A 27 -0.13 -8.36 -1.80
CA TRP A 27 0.36 -7.70 -0.59
C TRP A 27 -0.10 -8.42 0.68
N GLY A 28 -1.34 -8.90 0.72
CA GLY A 28 -1.87 -9.67 1.84
C GLY A 28 -1.12 -10.98 2.12
N THR A 29 -0.39 -11.53 1.13
CA THR A 29 0.46 -12.70 1.34
C THR A 29 1.74 -12.40 2.11
N THR A 30 2.17 -11.14 2.20
CA THR A 30 3.49 -10.75 2.75
C THR A 30 3.66 -11.15 4.21
N GLY A 31 2.64 -10.91 5.03
CA GLY A 31 2.66 -11.27 6.45
C GLY A 31 2.77 -12.78 6.66
N THR A 32 1.97 -13.55 5.91
CA THR A 32 2.03 -15.03 5.94
C THR A 32 3.37 -15.56 5.47
N ALA A 33 3.93 -15.02 4.37
CA ALA A 33 5.24 -15.42 3.89
C ALA A 33 6.33 -15.09 4.92
N ALA A 34 6.29 -13.88 5.50
CA ALA A 34 7.26 -13.45 6.50
C ALA A 34 7.21 -14.30 7.79
N SER A 35 6.05 -14.88 8.16
CA SER A 35 5.93 -15.72 9.36
C SER A 35 6.75 -17.02 9.27
N PHE A 36 7.16 -17.44 8.09
CA PHE A 36 8.02 -18.60 7.89
C PHE A 36 9.52 -18.26 7.93
N THR A 37 9.91 -16.99 7.96
CA THR A 37 11.32 -16.60 8.07
C THR A 37 11.84 -16.78 9.49
N GLN A 38 13.14 -17.14 9.62
CA GLN A 38 13.78 -17.39 10.90
C GLN A 38 14.77 -16.27 11.21
N ALA A 39 14.57 -15.59 12.34
CA ALA A 39 15.46 -14.55 12.87
C ALA A 39 15.77 -13.41 11.86
N VAL A 40 14.86 -13.12 10.93
CA VAL A 40 14.99 -12.00 9.98
C VAL A 40 14.26 -10.78 10.53
N SER A 41 14.94 -9.64 10.52
CA SER A 41 14.31 -8.38 10.92
C SER A 41 13.17 -7.99 9.96
N PRO A 42 11.99 -7.58 10.48
CA PRO A 42 10.91 -7.04 9.64
C PRO A 42 11.37 -5.85 8.78
N LEU A 43 12.28 -5.02 9.30
CA LEU A 43 12.87 -3.91 8.55
C LEU A 43 13.69 -4.40 7.36
N ALA A 44 14.50 -5.47 7.55
CA ALA A 44 15.26 -6.09 6.45
C ALA A 44 14.34 -6.66 5.38
N THR A 45 13.30 -7.38 5.80
CA THR A 45 12.31 -7.94 4.88
C THR A 45 11.65 -6.86 4.05
N GLY A 46 11.19 -5.78 4.69
CA GLY A 46 10.55 -4.65 4.00
C GLY A 46 11.51 -3.90 3.06
N ALA A 47 12.73 -3.59 3.53
CA ALA A 47 13.73 -2.88 2.74
C ALA A 47 14.20 -3.70 1.52
N PHE A 48 14.42 -5.00 1.69
CA PHE A 48 14.79 -5.90 0.59
C PHE A 48 13.67 -6.06 -0.41
N ALA A 49 12.46 -6.38 0.07
CA ALA A 49 11.32 -6.61 -0.81
C ALA A 49 10.99 -5.37 -1.65
N MET A 50 10.87 -4.19 -1.02
CA MET A 50 10.59 -2.94 -1.74
C MET A 50 11.79 -2.45 -2.56
N GLY A 51 13.00 -2.60 -2.05
CA GLY A 51 14.23 -2.19 -2.76
C GLY A 51 14.47 -3.03 -4.01
N VAL A 52 14.54 -4.35 -3.88
CA VAL A 52 14.76 -5.26 -5.02
C VAL A 52 13.55 -5.26 -5.95
N GLY A 53 12.33 -5.31 -5.41
CA GLY A 53 11.10 -5.18 -6.20
C GLY A 53 11.07 -3.89 -7.01
N GLY A 54 11.53 -2.78 -6.43
CA GLY A 54 11.68 -1.49 -7.09
C GLY A 54 12.71 -1.49 -8.22
N LEU A 55 13.86 -2.12 -8.01
CA LEU A 55 14.85 -2.31 -9.09
C LEU A 55 14.31 -3.16 -10.23
N LEU A 56 13.57 -4.23 -9.93
CA LEU A 56 12.93 -5.05 -10.95
C LEU A 56 11.91 -4.25 -11.77
N GLN A 57 11.08 -3.42 -11.12
CA GLN A 57 10.17 -2.51 -11.80
C GLN A 57 10.91 -1.52 -12.70
N ALA A 58 12.01 -0.94 -12.21
CA ALA A 58 12.84 -0.02 -12.97
C ALA A 58 13.45 -0.70 -14.20
N LEU A 59 13.91 -1.93 -14.08
CA LEU A 59 14.45 -2.72 -15.20
C LEU A 59 13.36 -3.00 -16.23
N LEU A 60 12.19 -3.47 -15.81
CA LEU A 60 11.05 -3.74 -16.71
C LEU A 60 10.57 -2.47 -17.42
N ALA A 61 10.57 -1.34 -16.72
CA ALA A 61 10.16 -0.05 -17.28
C ALA A 61 11.30 0.73 -17.96
N GLY A 62 12.52 0.23 -17.96
CA GLY A 62 13.73 0.97 -18.32
C GLY A 62 13.66 1.66 -19.68
N LYS A 63 13.18 0.97 -20.73
CA LYS A 63 12.98 1.56 -22.05
C LYS A 63 11.97 2.72 -22.02
N ILE A 64 10.90 2.59 -21.23
CA ILE A 64 9.84 3.59 -21.14
C ILE A 64 10.34 4.79 -20.30
N ILE A 65 11.06 4.54 -19.20
CA ILE A 65 11.71 5.57 -18.38
C ILE A 65 12.70 6.37 -19.24
N ALA A 66 13.54 5.70 -20.02
CA ALA A 66 14.48 6.35 -20.91
C ALA A 66 13.78 7.21 -21.98
N TYR A 67 12.69 6.71 -22.58
CA TYR A 67 11.90 7.45 -23.56
C TYR A 67 11.22 8.67 -22.94
N GLN A 68 10.67 8.55 -21.74
CA GLN A 68 9.97 9.63 -21.03
C GLN A 68 10.86 10.45 -20.08
N ARG A 69 12.19 10.32 -20.16
CA ARG A 69 13.13 10.95 -19.22
C ARG A 69 12.96 12.47 -19.10
N ARG A 70 12.66 13.16 -20.22
CA ARG A 70 12.43 14.61 -20.21
C ARG A 70 11.16 14.97 -19.45
N GLN A 71 10.11 14.19 -19.62
CA GLN A 71 8.84 14.38 -18.90
C GLN A 71 9.01 14.07 -17.41
N LEU A 72 9.68 12.97 -17.07
CA LEU A 72 10.01 12.62 -15.67
C LEU A 72 10.87 13.70 -15.00
N TRP A 73 11.78 14.31 -15.72
CA TRP A 73 12.61 15.41 -15.19
C TRP A 73 11.81 16.65 -14.80
N GLN A 74 10.67 16.91 -15.43
CA GLN A 74 9.75 17.99 -15.03
C GLN A 74 9.16 17.75 -13.64
N PHE A 75 9.06 16.47 -13.23
CA PHE A 75 8.58 16.05 -11.91
C PHE A 75 9.70 15.77 -10.90
N ARG A 76 10.96 16.18 -11.15
CA ARG A 76 12.11 15.78 -10.33
C ARG A 76 11.93 16.00 -8.83
N SER A 77 11.35 17.12 -8.41
CA SER A 77 11.10 17.41 -7.00
C SER A 77 10.02 16.50 -6.41
N ALA A 78 8.93 16.26 -7.14
CA ALA A 78 7.89 15.35 -6.74
C ALA A 78 8.38 13.90 -6.72
N LEU A 79 9.23 13.50 -7.69
CA LEU A 79 9.88 12.19 -7.71
C LEU A 79 10.80 11.98 -6.49
N LEU A 80 11.62 12.96 -6.14
CA LEU A 80 12.48 12.88 -4.96
C LEU A 80 11.66 12.82 -3.67
N CYS A 81 10.61 13.63 -3.55
CA CYS A 81 9.70 13.62 -2.42
C CYS A 81 9.00 12.24 -2.29
N SER A 82 8.51 11.69 -3.40
CA SER A 82 7.84 10.40 -3.38
C SER A 82 8.78 9.23 -3.15
N ALA A 83 10.03 9.30 -3.63
CA ALA A 83 11.05 8.30 -3.36
C ALA A 83 11.45 8.29 -1.87
N LEU A 84 11.58 9.46 -1.26
CA LEU A 84 11.80 9.59 0.18
C LEU A 84 10.61 9.04 0.97
N ALA A 85 9.38 9.40 0.58
CA ALA A 85 8.17 8.86 1.20
C ALA A 85 8.11 7.34 1.07
N LEU A 86 8.42 6.79 -0.11
CA LEU A 86 8.49 5.34 -0.33
C LEU A 86 9.52 4.66 0.57
N ALA A 87 10.68 5.29 0.81
CA ALA A 87 11.72 4.75 1.69
C ALA A 87 11.30 4.82 3.17
N VAL A 88 10.66 5.91 3.57
CA VAL A 88 10.16 6.10 4.94
C VAL A 88 9.03 5.13 5.26
N TYR A 89 8.16 4.81 4.29
CA TYR A 89 6.97 3.99 4.50
C TYR A 89 7.24 2.66 5.24
N PRO A 90 8.06 1.72 4.72
CA PRO A 90 8.27 0.44 5.39
C PRO A 90 9.00 0.60 6.74
N LEU A 91 9.92 1.53 6.86
CA LEU A 91 10.65 1.76 8.09
C LEU A 91 9.72 2.28 9.19
N ALA A 92 8.88 3.26 8.90
CA ALA A 92 7.89 3.80 9.82
C ALA A 92 6.81 2.76 10.15
N PHE A 93 6.32 2.01 9.15
CA PHE A 93 5.29 0.99 9.31
C PHE A 93 5.72 -0.13 10.26
N TYR A 94 6.87 -0.75 10.00
CA TYR A 94 7.36 -1.85 10.83
C TYR A 94 7.77 -1.39 12.23
N THR A 95 8.36 -0.21 12.36
CA THR A 95 8.68 0.36 13.69
C THR A 95 7.41 0.71 14.47
N SER A 96 6.39 1.24 13.80
CA SER A 96 5.07 1.45 14.42
C SER A 96 4.50 0.15 14.99
N MET A 97 4.57 -0.95 14.22
CA MET A 97 4.10 -2.26 14.68
C MET A 97 4.91 -2.79 15.88
N GLN A 98 6.21 -2.52 15.93
CA GLN A 98 7.06 -2.91 17.07
C GLN A 98 6.74 -2.13 18.34
N LEU A 99 6.49 -0.82 18.23
CA LEU A 99 6.29 0.07 19.38
C LEU A 99 4.84 0.15 19.84
N ALA A 100 3.88 0.21 18.93
CA ALA A 100 2.45 0.32 19.29
C ALA A 100 1.72 -1.04 19.26
N GLY A 101 2.41 -2.11 18.87
CA GLY A 101 1.81 -3.41 18.61
C GLY A 101 1.32 -3.55 17.18
N VAL A 102 1.37 -4.80 16.68
CA VAL A 102 1.04 -5.13 15.27
C VAL A 102 -0.36 -4.62 14.89
N ALA A 103 -1.34 -4.83 15.77
CA ALA A 103 -2.72 -4.42 15.54
C ALA A 103 -2.85 -2.91 15.35
N VAL A 104 -2.38 -2.13 16.32
CA VAL A 104 -2.51 -0.67 16.32
C VAL A 104 -1.67 -0.04 15.21
N GLY A 105 -0.41 -0.48 15.05
CA GLY A 105 0.47 0.02 14.00
C GLY A 105 -0.11 -0.19 12.60
N THR A 106 -0.69 -1.38 12.35
CA THR A 106 -1.35 -1.69 11.07
C THR A 106 -2.59 -0.82 10.84
N VAL A 107 -3.48 -0.72 11.84
CA VAL A 107 -4.70 0.11 11.73
C VAL A 107 -4.36 1.55 11.44
N VAL A 108 -3.47 2.13 12.25
CA VAL A 108 -3.14 3.56 12.11
C VAL A 108 -2.50 3.83 10.76
N SER A 109 -1.60 2.97 10.30
CA SER A 109 -0.91 3.17 9.02
C SER A 109 -1.85 3.01 7.81
N ILE A 110 -2.60 1.90 7.76
CA ILE A 110 -3.42 1.59 6.57
C ILE A 110 -4.68 2.44 6.53
N ALA A 111 -5.38 2.62 7.67
CA ALA A 111 -6.62 3.40 7.68
C ALA A 111 -6.39 4.91 7.54
N SER A 112 -5.21 5.43 7.92
CA SER A 112 -4.92 6.86 7.74
C SER A 112 -4.54 7.24 6.31
N ALA A 113 -4.06 6.30 5.49
CA ALA A 113 -3.60 6.58 4.14
C ALA A 113 -4.68 7.19 3.21
N PRO A 114 -5.92 6.65 3.12
CA PRO A 114 -6.98 7.28 2.34
C PRO A 114 -7.33 8.70 2.82
N PHE A 115 -7.31 8.92 4.15
CA PHE A 115 -7.55 10.24 4.73
C PHE A 115 -6.46 11.24 4.30
N PHE A 116 -5.19 10.88 4.43
CA PHE A 116 -4.08 11.72 3.97
C PHE A 116 -4.11 11.97 2.48
N THR A 117 -4.54 10.99 1.68
CA THR A 117 -4.71 11.17 0.24
C THR A 117 -5.72 12.27 -0.07
N VAL A 118 -6.89 12.25 0.56
CA VAL A 118 -7.90 13.30 0.41
C VAL A 118 -7.37 14.65 0.88
N LEU A 119 -6.62 14.68 1.97
CA LEU A 119 -5.99 15.91 2.47
C LEU A 119 -5.01 16.50 1.45
N ILE A 120 -4.13 15.67 0.87
CA ILE A 120 -3.18 16.07 -0.17
C ILE A 120 -3.92 16.56 -1.42
N GLU A 121 -4.95 15.84 -1.87
CA GLU A 121 -5.77 16.25 -3.01
C GLU A 121 -6.48 17.59 -2.80
N ARG A 122 -6.91 17.89 -1.57
CA ARG A 122 -7.50 19.19 -1.23
C ARG A 122 -6.47 20.32 -1.20
N LEU A 123 -5.26 20.04 -0.71
CA LEU A 123 -4.20 21.06 -0.59
C LEU A 123 -3.51 21.37 -1.92
N PHE A 124 -3.28 20.34 -2.74
CA PHE A 124 -2.46 20.43 -3.96
C PHE A 124 -3.24 20.08 -5.22
N GLY A 125 -4.43 19.56 -5.11
CA GLY A 125 -5.31 19.21 -6.23
C GLY A 125 -6.19 20.40 -6.68
N LYS A 126 -6.96 20.17 -7.74
CA LYS A 126 -7.87 21.18 -8.32
C LYS A 126 -9.26 21.18 -7.65
N GLY A 127 -9.31 21.23 -6.30
CA GLY A 127 -10.58 21.43 -5.59
C GLY A 127 -11.58 20.28 -5.71
N LEU A 128 -11.15 19.04 -5.55
CA LEU A 128 -12.04 17.86 -5.57
C LEU A 128 -13.09 17.93 -4.45
N SER A 129 -14.36 17.86 -4.84
CA SER A 129 -15.46 17.65 -3.89
C SER A 129 -15.56 16.14 -3.60
N ILE A 130 -15.15 15.74 -2.40
CA ILE A 130 -15.29 14.35 -1.96
C ILE A 130 -16.75 14.09 -1.58
N SER A 131 -17.35 13.06 -2.18
CA SER A 131 -18.75 12.71 -1.97
C SER A 131 -19.04 12.28 -0.53
N ARG A 132 -20.25 12.52 -0.06
CA ARG A 132 -20.72 12.05 1.27
C ARG A 132 -20.60 10.52 1.37
N ARG A 133 -20.82 9.83 0.27
CA ARG A 133 -20.72 8.37 0.18
C ARG A 133 -19.30 7.87 0.35
N TRP A 134 -18.29 8.61 -0.15
CA TRP A 134 -16.89 8.28 0.10
C TRP A 134 -16.55 8.32 1.58
N TRP A 135 -16.99 9.37 2.28
CA TRP A 135 -16.78 9.47 3.73
C TRP A 135 -17.45 8.35 4.51
N GLN A 136 -18.63 7.91 4.09
CA GLN A 136 -19.32 6.77 4.68
C GLN A 136 -18.53 5.47 4.43
N SER A 137 -18.07 5.24 3.19
CA SER A 137 -17.23 4.09 2.85
C SER A 137 -15.94 4.09 3.66
N PHE A 138 -15.26 5.24 3.74
CA PHE A 138 -14.05 5.40 4.53
C PHE A 138 -14.27 5.09 6.02
N ALA A 139 -15.29 5.67 6.62
CA ALA A 139 -15.61 5.42 8.03
C ALA A 139 -15.93 3.95 8.31
N THR A 140 -16.69 3.31 7.40
CA THR A 140 -17.03 1.87 7.49
C THR A 140 -15.77 1.01 7.37
N GLY A 141 -14.88 1.31 6.41
CA GLY A 141 -13.62 0.59 6.21
C GLY A 141 -12.65 0.78 7.37
N ALA A 142 -12.48 2.01 7.85
CA ALA A 142 -11.62 2.33 8.99
C ALA A 142 -12.09 1.64 10.29
N LEU A 143 -13.41 1.63 10.53
CA LEU A 143 -13.99 0.89 11.65
C LEU A 143 -13.76 -0.62 11.49
N GLY A 144 -13.94 -1.15 10.27
CA GLY A 144 -13.67 -2.55 9.98
C GLY A 144 -12.24 -2.97 10.27
N ILE A 145 -11.24 -2.16 9.86
CA ILE A 145 -9.83 -2.41 10.18
C ILE A 145 -9.59 -2.31 11.69
N ALA A 146 -10.19 -1.32 12.37
CA ALA A 146 -10.04 -1.17 13.81
C ALA A 146 -10.57 -2.39 14.58
N LEU A 147 -11.73 -2.93 14.19
CA LEU A 147 -12.30 -4.15 14.78
C LEU A 147 -11.44 -5.39 14.48
N LEU A 148 -10.97 -5.52 13.24
CA LEU A 148 -10.12 -6.63 12.83
C LEU A 148 -8.80 -6.66 13.60
N ALA A 149 -8.19 -5.51 13.81
CA ALA A 149 -6.96 -5.40 14.58
C ALA A 149 -7.18 -5.58 16.09
N GLY A 150 -8.26 -5.01 16.64
CA GLY A 150 -8.63 -5.19 18.04
C GLY A 150 -9.04 -6.63 18.41
N ALA A 151 -9.35 -7.44 17.39
CA ALA A 151 -9.66 -8.85 17.56
C ALA A 151 -8.44 -9.74 17.84
N LYS A 152 -7.23 -9.26 17.53
CA LYS A 152 -5.98 -9.92 17.88
C LYS A 152 -5.61 -9.48 19.29
N THR A 153 -5.61 -10.41 20.25
CA THR A 153 -5.30 -10.15 21.66
C THR A 153 -3.94 -9.46 21.80
N PRO A 154 -3.85 -8.33 22.50
CA PRO A 154 -2.56 -7.68 22.73
C PRO A 154 -1.70 -8.54 23.64
N MET A 155 -0.66 -9.18 23.10
CA MET A 155 0.45 -9.64 23.92
C MET A 155 1.23 -8.40 24.35
N HIS A 156 1.02 -7.99 25.61
CA HIS A 156 1.59 -6.83 26.28
C HIS A 156 1.10 -5.47 25.74
N ALA A 157 0.20 -4.86 26.47
CA ALA A 157 -0.12 -3.45 26.34
C ALA A 157 1.13 -2.63 26.72
N GLN A 158 1.91 -2.23 25.74
CA GLN A 158 2.95 -1.22 25.94
C GLN A 158 2.23 0.11 26.21
N SER A 159 2.45 0.66 27.37
CA SER A 159 1.96 1.98 27.74
C SER A 159 3.15 2.91 27.93
N GLY A 160 3.03 4.15 27.48
CA GLY A 160 4.07 5.15 27.66
C GLY A 160 4.46 5.90 26.38
N SER A 161 5.61 6.55 26.43
CA SER A 161 6.15 7.36 25.30
C SER A 161 6.33 6.56 24.03
N ASP A 162 6.78 5.30 24.14
CA ASP A 162 7.07 4.42 22.99
C ASP A 162 5.78 4.04 22.23
N TYR A 163 4.69 3.81 22.95
CA TYR A 163 3.38 3.56 22.35
C TYR A 163 2.88 4.75 21.50
N LEU A 164 2.95 5.97 22.06
CA LEU A 164 2.56 7.18 21.36
C LEU A 164 3.47 7.45 20.15
N PHE A 165 4.77 7.21 20.29
CA PHE A 165 5.72 7.33 19.20
C PHE A 165 5.43 6.32 18.10
N GLY A 166 5.05 5.07 18.46
CA GLY A 166 4.60 4.05 17.53
C GLY A 166 3.37 4.48 16.73
N ILE A 167 2.36 5.09 17.39
CA ILE A 167 1.19 5.65 16.70
C ILE A 167 1.59 6.77 15.73
N ALA A 168 2.47 7.68 16.16
CA ALA A 168 2.96 8.76 15.30
C ALA A 168 3.66 8.22 14.06
N LEU A 169 4.50 7.18 14.21
CA LEU A 169 5.14 6.49 13.07
C LEU A 169 4.11 5.81 12.15
N GLY A 170 3.04 5.25 12.70
CA GLY A 170 1.94 4.71 11.89
C GLY A 170 1.28 5.79 11.02
N LEU A 171 1.03 6.97 11.57
CA LEU A 171 0.53 8.13 10.81
C LEU A 171 1.54 8.58 9.74
N VAL A 172 2.84 8.59 10.06
CA VAL A 172 3.91 8.89 9.08
C VAL A 172 3.91 7.87 7.95
N ALA A 173 3.73 6.59 8.24
CA ALA A 173 3.62 5.55 7.22
C ALA A 173 2.41 5.78 6.30
N GLY A 174 1.23 6.05 6.86
CA GLY A 174 0.03 6.35 6.07
C GLY A 174 0.18 7.61 5.21
N LEU A 175 0.79 8.66 5.74
CA LEU A 175 1.11 9.87 4.98
C LEU A 175 2.11 9.58 3.84
N ALA A 176 3.16 8.83 4.13
CA ALA A 176 4.16 8.44 3.15
C ALA A 176 3.54 7.63 2.00
N TYR A 177 2.66 6.68 2.32
CA TYR A 177 1.89 5.93 1.32
C TYR A 177 1.02 6.85 0.45
N ALA A 178 0.31 7.80 1.08
CA ALA A 178 -0.52 8.77 0.37
C ALA A 178 0.30 9.66 -0.58
N ILE A 179 1.49 10.11 -0.15
CA ILE A 179 2.36 10.97 -0.95
C ILE A 179 2.81 10.25 -2.23
N TYR A 180 3.42 9.05 -2.12
CA TYR A 180 3.95 8.42 -3.32
C TYR A 180 2.85 7.93 -4.27
N SER A 181 1.71 7.48 -3.76
CA SER A 181 0.58 7.10 -4.61
C SER A 181 -0.05 8.30 -5.32
N TRP A 182 -0.18 9.44 -4.62
CA TRP A 182 -0.67 10.68 -5.21
C TRP A 182 0.28 11.23 -6.29
N VAL A 183 1.59 11.25 -6.03
CA VAL A 183 2.59 11.67 -7.03
C VAL A 183 2.57 10.75 -8.24
N ALA A 184 2.47 9.43 -8.05
CA ALA A 184 2.33 8.47 -9.14
C ALA A 184 1.09 8.79 -10.01
N LYS A 185 -0.07 9.02 -9.38
CA LYS A 185 -1.31 9.41 -10.09
C LYS A 185 -1.14 10.74 -10.81
N ALA A 186 -0.56 11.75 -10.17
CA ALA A 186 -0.35 13.08 -10.77
C ALA A 186 0.52 13.00 -12.05
N MET A 187 1.57 12.18 -12.04
CA MET A 187 2.38 11.94 -13.23
C MET A 187 1.60 11.20 -14.31
N ILE A 188 0.81 10.19 -13.95
CA ILE A 188 -0.01 9.40 -14.89
C ILE A 188 -1.04 10.30 -15.60
N VAL A 189 -1.74 11.14 -14.86
CA VAL A 189 -2.72 12.09 -15.43
C VAL A 189 -2.07 13.08 -16.40
N GLN A 190 -0.81 13.44 -16.17
CA GLN A 190 -0.06 14.32 -17.07
C GLN A 190 0.66 13.56 -18.22
N GLY A 191 0.29 12.32 -18.48
CA GLY A 191 0.72 11.55 -19.66
C GLY A 191 1.97 10.69 -19.44
N VAL A 192 2.52 10.61 -18.23
CA VAL A 192 3.57 9.63 -17.92
C VAL A 192 2.94 8.24 -17.88
N LYS A 193 3.52 7.26 -18.58
CA LYS A 193 3.05 5.88 -18.50
C LYS A 193 3.18 5.37 -17.07
N SER A 194 2.16 4.66 -16.57
CA SER A 194 2.13 4.18 -15.16
C SER A 194 3.37 3.37 -14.79
N GLN A 195 3.87 2.53 -15.70
CA GLN A 195 5.10 1.77 -15.49
C GLN A 195 6.33 2.67 -15.31
N ALA A 196 6.43 3.78 -16.04
CA ALA A 196 7.53 4.73 -15.88
C ALA A 196 7.37 5.56 -14.59
N ALA A 197 6.16 5.96 -14.24
CA ALA A 197 5.89 6.70 -13.02
C ALA A 197 6.24 5.87 -11.77
N VAL A 198 5.66 4.67 -11.65
CA VAL A 198 5.91 3.76 -10.53
C VAL A 198 7.36 3.28 -10.54
N GLY A 199 7.88 2.83 -11.69
CA GLY A 199 9.25 2.36 -11.81
C GLY A 199 10.30 3.41 -11.43
N ALA A 200 10.10 4.69 -11.78
CA ALA A 200 11.01 5.76 -11.41
C ALA A 200 10.97 6.08 -9.90
N ILE A 201 9.78 6.12 -9.29
CA ILE A 201 9.62 6.31 -7.84
C ILE A 201 10.31 5.17 -7.09
N PHE A 202 10.04 3.92 -7.49
CA PHE A 202 10.58 2.74 -6.83
C PHE A 202 12.08 2.56 -7.07
N ALA A 203 12.61 2.94 -8.24
CA ALA A 203 14.04 2.95 -8.50
C ALA A 203 14.79 3.88 -7.54
N LEU A 204 14.30 5.11 -7.39
CA LEU A 204 14.88 6.08 -6.47
C LEU A 204 14.70 5.65 -5.00
N GLY A 205 13.53 5.11 -4.65
CA GLY A 205 13.26 4.54 -3.32
C GLY A 205 14.21 3.37 -3.00
N ALA A 206 14.50 2.52 -3.98
CA ALA A 206 15.44 1.41 -3.82
C ALA A 206 16.86 1.89 -3.47
N LEU A 207 17.32 2.99 -4.10
CA LEU A 207 18.63 3.59 -3.79
C LEU A 207 18.72 4.08 -2.33
N LEU A 208 17.58 4.45 -1.73
CA LEU A 208 17.51 4.87 -0.33
C LEU A 208 17.33 3.69 0.63
N LEU A 209 16.56 2.66 0.23
CA LEU A 209 16.22 1.52 1.07
C LEU A 209 17.33 0.46 1.14
N LEU A 210 17.92 0.10 0.00
CA LEU A 210 18.91 -0.98 -0.04
C LEU A 210 20.14 -0.75 0.86
N PRO A 211 20.67 0.47 1.00
CA PRO A 211 21.77 0.72 1.95
C PRO A 211 21.41 0.40 3.40
N SER A 212 20.11 0.51 3.80
CA SER A 212 19.69 0.18 5.17
C SER A 212 19.89 -1.31 5.51
N LEU A 213 19.99 -2.17 4.50
CA LEU A 213 20.30 -3.59 4.69
C LEU A 213 21.67 -3.85 5.28
N ALA A 214 22.60 -2.92 5.13
CA ALA A 214 23.92 -3.02 5.80
C ALA A 214 23.79 -3.05 7.33
N LEU A 215 22.71 -2.48 7.87
CA LEU A 215 22.43 -2.42 9.31
C LEU A 215 21.37 -3.43 9.76
N THR A 216 20.46 -3.82 8.87
CA THR A 216 19.27 -4.61 9.24
C THR A 216 19.22 -5.98 8.57
N GLY A 217 20.05 -6.23 7.55
CA GLY A 217 19.97 -7.40 6.66
C GLY A 217 20.51 -8.72 7.23
N GLU A 218 20.81 -8.77 8.51
CA GLU A 218 21.28 -9.99 9.18
C GLU A 218 20.25 -11.11 8.99
N ASN A 219 20.74 -12.32 8.75
CA ASN A 219 19.98 -13.55 8.52
C ASN A 219 19.06 -13.59 7.29
N LEU A 220 18.99 -12.51 6.49
CA LEU A 220 18.11 -12.47 5.30
C LEU A 220 18.43 -13.62 4.30
N PHE A 221 19.70 -13.99 4.19
CA PHE A 221 20.20 -15.06 3.32
C PHE A 221 20.86 -16.21 4.08
N ALA A 222 20.60 -16.33 5.39
CA ALA A 222 21.24 -17.36 6.23
C ALA A 222 20.84 -18.80 5.84
N ASN A 223 19.68 -18.97 5.24
CA ASN A 223 19.19 -20.27 4.78
C ASN A 223 18.35 -20.13 3.50
N PRO A 224 18.14 -21.25 2.74
CA PRO A 224 17.36 -21.21 1.49
C PRO A 224 15.91 -20.74 1.66
N LEU A 225 15.29 -21.02 2.81
CA LEU A 225 13.90 -20.60 3.07
C LEU A 225 13.79 -19.09 3.19
N ASN A 226 14.65 -18.44 4.00
CA ASN A 226 14.68 -17.00 4.15
C ASN A 226 14.92 -16.31 2.79
N SER A 227 15.90 -16.83 2.02
CA SER A 227 16.24 -16.32 0.68
C SER A 227 15.05 -16.43 -0.29
N SER A 228 14.36 -17.58 -0.30
CA SER A 228 13.22 -17.82 -1.17
C SER A 228 12.06 -16.90 -0.84
N ILE A 229 11.77 -16.69 0.45
CA ILE A 229 10.71 -15.79 0.92
C ILE A 229 11.06 -14.34 0.57
N ALA A 230 12.29 -13.91 0.79
CA ALA A 230 12.73 -12.56 0.44
C ALA A 230 12.56 -12.30 -1.08
N LEU A 231 12.99 -13.23 -1.93
CA LEU A 231 12.83 -13.15 -3.39
C LEU A 231 11.35 -13.19 -3.79
N TYR A 232 10.54 -14.07 -3.20
CA TYR A 232 9.11 -14.11 -3.44
C TYR A 232 8.47 -12.75 -3.16
N MET A 233 8.78 -12.14 -2.00
CA MET A 233 8.22 -10.85 -1.60
C MET A 233 8.67 -9.72 -2.54
N ALA A 234 9.91 -9.74 -3.01
CA ALA A 234 10.41 -8.76 -3.96
C ALA A 234 9.73 -8.87 -5.34
N VAL A 235 9.56 -10.11 -5.84
CA VAL A 235 9.03 -10.35 -7.19
C VAL A 235 7.51 -10.19 -7.24
N PHE A 236 6.78 -10.93 -6.41
CA PHE A 236 5.32 -10.98 -6.52
C PHE A 236 4.63 -9.81 -5.82
N PRO A 237 4.68 -9.63 -4.49
CA PRO A 237 4.02 -8.51 -3.86
C PRO A 237 4.57 -7.15 -4.30
N MET A 238 5.90 -6.97 -4.29
CA MET A 238 6.46 -5.64 -4.49
C MET A 238 6.66 -5.28 -5.96
N CYS A 239 7.08 -6.19 -6.84
CA CYS A 239 7.20 -5.85 -8.26
C CYS A 239 5.84 -5.98 -8.96
N VAL A 240 5.23 -7.16 -8.99
CA VAL A 240 3.97 -7.38 -9.73
C VAL A 240 2.81 -6.62 -9.09
N GLY A 241 2.70 -6.64 -7.75
CA GLY A 241 1.64 -5.94 -7.02
C GLY A 241 1.63 -4.44 -7.34
N TYR A 242 2.77 -3.77 -7.30
CA TYR A 242 2.83 -2.33 -7.62
C TYR A 242 2.71 -2.01 -9.11
N LEU A 243 3.05 -2.93 -10.01
CA LEU A 243 2.71 -2.79 -11.44
C LEU A 243 1.20 -2.81 -11.66
N LEU A 244 0.49 -3.72 -10.97
CA LEU A 244 -0.97 -3.80 -10.97
C LEU A 244 -1.60 -2.55 -10.35
N PHE A 245 -1.09 -2.09 -9.21
CA PHE A 245 -1.53 -0.85 -8.57
C PHE A 245 -1.34 0.36 -9.49
N GLY A 246 -0.15 0.50 -10.10
CA GLY A 246 0.13 1.55 -11.07
C GLY A 246 -0.77 1.50 -12.30
N TYR A 247 -1.14 0.29 -12.76
CA TYR A 247 -2.15 0.12 -13.80
C TYR A 247 -3.53 0.60 -13.31
N GLY A 248 -3.90 0.22 -12.08
CA GLY A 248 -5.16 0.66 -11.47
C GLY A 248 -5.27 2.18 -11.37
N LEU A 249 -4.19 2.86 -10.98
CA LEU A 249 -4.13 4.33 -10.90
C LEU A 249 -4.37 5.05 -12.25
N ARG A 250 -4.31 4.36 -13.39
CA ARG A 250 -4.70 4.94 -14.69
C ARG A 250 -6.20 5.17 -14.79
N HIS A 251 -6.98 4.31 -14.12
CA HIS A 251 -8.43 4.20 -14.31
C HIS A 251 -9.23 4.56 -13.05
N VAL A 252 -8.56 4.60 -11.90
CA VAL A 252 -9.16 4.88 -10.59
C VAL A 252 -8.52 6.12 -9.99
N GLU A 253 -9.31 6.99 -9.39
CA GLU A 253 -8.81 8.14 -8.66
C GLU A 253 -8.03 7.69 -7.41
N VAL A 254 -6.99 8.43 -7.02
CA VAL A 254 -6.03 7.95 -6.03
C VAL A 254 -6.66 7.76 -4.64
N HIS A 255 -7.61 8.61 -4.23
CA HIS A 255 -8.31 8.44 -2.96
C HIS A 255 -9.21 7.18 -2.96
N ASN A 256 -9.81 6.83 -4.11
CA ASN A 256 -10.56 5.59 -4.27
C ASN A 256 -9.63 4.37 -4.35
N ALA A 257 -8.50 4.50 -5.04
CA ALA A 257 -7.48 3.46 -5.12
C ALA A 257 -6.96 3.11 -3.71
N ASN A 258 -6.59 4.11 -2.92
CA ASN A 258 -6.12 3.90 -1.55
C ASN A 258 -7.22 3.41 -0.59
N LEU A 259 -8.50 3.70 -0.88
CA LEU A 259 -9.61 3.11 -0.13
C LEU A 259 -9.80 1.62 -0.47
N LEU A 260 -9.60 1.23 -1.74
CA LEU A 260 -9.64 -0.18 -2.15
C LEU A 260 -8.53 -1.00 -1.49
N THR A 261 -7.38 -0.39 -1.14
CA THR A 261 -6.29 -1.13 -0.47
C THR A 261 -6.64 -1.58 0.95
N LEU A 262 -7.74 -1.10 1.54
CA LEU A 262 -8.28 -1.67 2.79
C LEU A 262 -8.67 -3.15 2.66
N PHE A 263 -8.69 -3.70 1.44
CA PHE A 263 -8.87 -5.14 1.20
C PHE A 263 -7.66 -5.99 1.59
N GLU A 264 -6.45 -5.42 1.57
CA GLU A 264 -5.21 -6.13 1.92
C GLU A 264 -5.26 -6.81 3.30
N PRO A 265 -5.64 -6.11 4.40
CA PRO A 265 -5.76 -6.73 5.72
C PRO A 265 -6.76 -7.88 5.80
N VAL A 266 -7.81 -7.85 4.97
CA VAL A 266 -8.78 -8.97 4.87
C VAL A 266 -8.09 -10.21 4.34
N VAL A 267 -7.36 -10.06 3.21
CA VAL A 267 -6.60 -11.16 2.61
C VAL A 267 -5.55 -11.69 3.59
N ALA A 268 -4.78 -10.79 4.21
CA ALA A 268 -3.77 -11.16 5.20
C ALA A 268 -4.37 -11.97 6.37
N SER A 269 -5.54 -11.56 6.86
CA SER A 269 -6.22 -12.24 7.97
C SER A 269 -6.76 -13.61 7.55
N LEU A 270 -7.33 -13.75 6.37
CA LEU A 270 -7.82 -15.04 5.86
C LEU A 270 -6.65 -16.03 5.66
N LEU A 271 -5.52 -15.56 5.12
CA LEU A 271 -4.34 -16.40 4.95
C LEU A 271 -3.71 -16.79 6.29
N ALA A 272 -3.72 -15.90 7.29
CA ALA A 272 -3.27 -16.21 8.64
C ALA A 272 -4.10 -17.33 9.27
N VAL A 273 -5.43 -17.34 9.07
CA VAL A 273 -6.31 -18.43 9.55
C VAL A 273 -6.02 -19.72 8.79
N TRP A 274 -5.98 -19.69 7.46
CA TRP A 274 -5.93 -20.92 6.66
C TRP A 274 -4.56 -21.57 6.60
N ILE A 275 -3.48 -20.76 6.62
CA ILE A 275 -2.12 -21.26 6.43
C ILE A 275 -1.36 -21.31 7.74
N VAL A 276 -1.49 -20.27 8.59
CA VAL A 276 -0.76 -20.19 9.87
C VAL A 276 -1.53 -20.87 11.01
N GLY A 277 -2.86 -21.03 10.86
CA GLY A 277 -3.71 -21.64 11.89
C GLY A 277 -4.16 -20.66 12.98
N GLU A 278 -4.07 -19.34 12.71
CA GLU A 278 -4.56 -18.33 13.63
C GLU A 278 -6.09 -18.38 13.76
N THR A 279 -6.62 -18.01 14.93
CA THR A 279 -8.06 -17.87 15.15
C THR A 279 -8.47 -16.42 15.11
N ILE A 280 -9.57 -16.12 14.42
CA ILE A 280 -10.16 -14.78 14.37
C ILE A 280 -11.39 -14.76 15.28
N SER A 281 -11.47 -13.80 16.21
CA SER A 281 -12.64 -13.60 17.06
C SER A 281 -13.85 -13.10 16.27
N LEU A 282 -15.04 -13.15 16.88
CA LEU A 282 -16.27 -12.63 16.26
C LEU A 282 -16.13 -11.15 15.86
N LEU A 283 -15.43 -10.34 16.67
CA LEU A 283 -15.16 -8.93 16.35
C LEU A 283 -14.31 -8.79 15.08
N GLY A 284 -13.34 -9.66 14.89
CA GLY A 284 -12.52 -9.67 13.67
C GLY A 284 -13.33 -10.04 12.42
N TRP A 285 -14.23 -11.01 12.52
CA TRP A 285 -15.15 -11.35 11.42
C TRP A 285 -16.10 -10.21 11.09
N LEU A 286 -16.62 -9.47 12.11
CA LEU A 286 -17.39 -8.25 11.88
C LEU A 286 -16.53 -7.18 11.18
N GLY A 287 -15.27 -7.05 11.56
CA GLY A 287 -14.32 -6.15 10.90
C GLY A 287 -14.16 -6.48 9.40
N ILE A 288 -13.97 -7.76 9.06
CA ILE A 288 -13.90 -8.24 7.67
C ILE A 288 -15.20 -7.91 6.91
N ALA A 289 -16.35 -8.15 7.52
CA ALA A 289 -17.64 -7.84 6.91
C ALA A 289 -17.82 -6.33 6.63
N LEU A 290 -17.39 -5.46 7.54
CA LEU A 290 -17.44 -4.00 7.35
C LEU A 290 -16.49 -3.55 6.22
N ILE A 291 -15.29 -4.12 6.12
CA ILE A 291 -14.39 -3.83 4.99
C ILE A 291 -15.04 -4.27 3.68
N GLY A 292 -15.64 -5.46 3.64
CA GLY A 292 -16.44 -5.91 2.50
C GLY A 292 -17.55 -4.93 2.13
N GLY A 293 -18.29 -4.43 3.11
CA GLY A 293 -19.31 -3.39 2.94
C GLY A 293 -18.74 -2.08 2.36
N CYS A 294 -17.60 -1.63 2.86
CA CYS A 294 -16.89 -0.49 2.32
C CYS A 294 -16.56 -0.67 0.82
N LEU A 295 -16.02 -1.83 0.44
CA LEU A 295 -15.68 -2.12 -0.96
C LEU A 295 -16.91 -2.17 -1.87
N VAL A 296 -18.02 -2.75 -1.40
CA VAL A 296 -19.31 -2.76 -2.12
C VAL A 296 -19.84 -1.34 -2.30
N MET A 297 -19.82 -0.52 -1.25
CA MET A 297 -20.21 0.90 -1.35
C MET A 297 -19.34 1.64 -2.36
N GLN A 298 -18.04 1.37 -2.39
CA GLN A 298 -17.10 1.99 -3.31
C GLN A 298 -17.32 1.54 -4.76
N SER A 299 -17.64 0.25 -5.00
CA SER A 299 -17.91 -0.26 -6.34
C SER A 299 -19.18 0.33 -6.98
N GLN A 300 -20.11 0.81 -6.16
CA GLN A 300 -21.37 1.42 -6.61
C GLN A 300 -21.26 2.94 -6.86
N GLN A 301 -20.13 3.60 -6.63
CA GLN A 301 -19.93 5.04 -6.90
C GLN A 301 -19.91 5.41 -8.39
N LYS A 302 -20.22 4.47 -9.26
CA LYS A 302 -20.28 4.64 -10.69
C LYS A 302 -21.52 5.41 -11.13
N GLY A 303 -21.34 6.65 -11.47
CA GLY A 303 -22.36 7.38 -12.21
C GLY A 303 -22.78 8.73 -11.64
N ALA A 304 -22.03 9.31 -10.72
CA ALA A 304 -22.34 10.61 -10.14
C ALA A 304 -21.25 11.67 -10.34
N GLU A 305 -20.28 11.40 -11.23
CA GLU A 305 -19.26 12.40 -11.66
C GLU A 305 -19.24 12.57 -13.16
#